data_359cb1e3405a7261fef82b9ebf0687a8
#
_entry.id   359cb1e3405a7261fef82b9ebf0687a8
#
_cell.length_a   1.000
_cell.length_b   1.000
_cell.length_c   1.000
_cell.angle_alpha   90.00
_cell.angle_beta   90.00
_cell.angle_gamma   90.00
#
_symmetry.space_group_name_H-M   'P 1'
#
loop_
_entity.id
_entity.type
_entity.pdbx_description
1 polymer ?
#
loop_
_entity_poly.entity_id
_entity_poly.type
_entity_poly.pdbx_seq_one_letter_code
_entity_poly.pdbx_strand_id
1 'polypeptide(L)'
;MILLAVASFAYTALIGQLAWLFTGIPASNLVFTIGHAIIISLSLLIYQGKRWRFFLQHVLFAILVIPTYLQGTPFELLPRLGIVMHGIQADILFNTIYGFFKERNKLVWLSIFIAVEFFLAAPFINILWFSLIYPPAFVTLLIDTILLLLPVVIVESLVGGLIGYKIYQRVKEVGLVKDK
;
A
#
# COMPACT_ATOMS: atom_id res chain seq x y z
N MET A 1 5.78 8.46 11.07
CA MET A 1 6.15 7.15 10.51
C MET A 1 5.53 6.01 11.30
N ILE A 2 5.84 5.82 12.59
CA ILE A 2 5.28 4.73 13.42
C ILE A 2 3.75 4.72 13.40
N LEU A 3 3.09 5.85 13.64
CA LEU A 3 1.63 5.96 13.63
C LEU A 3 1.02 5.49 12.30
N LEU A 4 1.64 5.82 11.17
CA LEU A 4 1.15 5.41 9.84
C LEU A 4 1.39 3.91 9.57
N ALA A 5 2.47 3.34 10.09
CA ALA A 5 2.69 1.89 10.05
C ALA A 5 1.64 1.14 10.90
N VAL A 6 1.34 1.64 12.09
CA VAL A 6 0.28 1.10 12.97
C VAL A 6 -1.09 1.24 12.32
N ALA A 7 -1.38 2.39 11.67
CA ALA A 7 -2.64 2.58 10.93
C ALA A 7 -2.78 1.60 9.77
N SER A 8 -1.70 1.36 8.99
CA SER A 8 -1.69 0.34 7.95
C SER A 8 -1.95 -1.06 8.52
N PHE A 9 -1.30 -1.40 9.64
CA PHE A 9 -1.49 -2.68 10.31
C PHE A 9 -2.92 -2.84 10.81
N ALA A 10 -3.44 -1.85 11.54
CA ALA A 10 -4.80 -1.89 12.08
C ALA A 10 -5.85 -2.01 10.97
N TYR A 11 -5.71 -1.24 9.88
CA TYR A 11 -6.61 -1.34 8.74
C TYR A 11 -6.56 -2.73 8.11
N THR A 12 -5.35 -3.27 7.86
CA THR A 12 -5.18 -4.60 7.28
C THR A 12 -5.77 -5.68 8.18
N ALA A 13 -5.53 -5.61 9.48
CA ALA A 13 -6.00 -6.61 10.43
C ALA A 13 -7.52 -6.58 10.63
N LEU A 14 -8.13 -5.39 10.66
CA LEU A 14 -9.55 -5.23 10.99
C LEU A 14 -10.47 -5.29 9.76
N ILE A 15 -10.02 -4.75 8.62
CA ILE A 15 -10.85 -4.60 7.42
C ILE A 15 -10.29 -5.42 6.27
N GLY A 16 -9.00 -5.28 5.99
CA GLY A 16 -8.36 -5.92 4.84
C GLY A 16 -8.43 -7.45 4.85
N GLN A 17 -8.62 -8.08 6.00
CA GLN A 17 -8.75 -9.54 6.11
C GLN A 17 -10.19 -10.05 6.00
N LEU A 18 -11.19 -9.17 6.10
CA LEU A 18 -12.60 -9.61 6.13
C LEU A 18 -12.98 -10.43 4.89
N ALA A 19 -12.61 -9.98 3.71
CA ALA A 19 -12.95 -10.71 2.49
C ALA A 19 -12.31 -12.09 2.44
N TRP A 20 -11.05 -12.22 2.84
CA TRP A 20 -10.37 -13.52 2.91
C TRP A 20 -10.98 -14.43 3.99
N LEU A 21 -11.31 -13.91 5.15
CA LEU A 21 -11.94 -14.67 6.23
C LEU A 21 -13.30 -15.26 5.83
N PHE A 22 -14.07 -14.52 5.02
CA PHE A 22 -15.39 -15.01 4.56
C PHE A 22 -15.33 -15.89 3.33
N THR A 23 -14.36 -15.70 2.44
CA THR A 23 -14.31 -16.41 1.15
C THR A 23 -13.25 -17.49 1.08
N GLY A 24 -12.18 -17.39 1.88
CA GLY A 24 -10.99 -18.23 1.75
C GLY A 24 -10.21 -18.03 0.44
N ILE A 25 -10.61 -17.06 -0.41
CA ILE A 25 -10.01 -16.86 -1.73
C ILE A 25 -8.77 -15.97 -1.61
N PRO A 26 -7.60 -16.39 -2.12
CA PRO A 26 -6.40 -15.56 -2.14
C PRO A 26 -6.66 -14.23 -2.84
N ALA A 27 -6.06 -13.16 -2.32
CA ALA A 27 -6.18 -11.78 -2.82
C ALA A 27 -7.60 -11.16 -2.77
N SER A 28 -8.62 -11.86 -2.24
CA SER A 28 -9.97 -11.29 -2.09
C SER A 28 -9.98 -10.00 -1.24
N ASN A 29 -8.99 -9.81 -0.37
CA ASN A 29 -8.78 -8.57 0.40
C ASN A 29 -8.55 -7.32 -0.48
N LEU A 30 -8.30 -7.47 -1.77
CA LEU A 30 -8.19 -6.37 -2.72
C LEU A 30 -9.52 -5.60 -2.91
N VAL A 31 -10.67 -6.15 -2.50
CA VAL A 31 -11.95 -5.40 -2.46
C VAL A 31 -12.01 -4.33 -1.38
N PHE A 32 -11.00 -4.19 -0.53
CA PHE A 32 -10.89 -3.19 0.51
C PHE A 32 -9.60 -2.37 0.38
N THR A 33 -9.23 -2.02 -0.83
CA THR A 33 -7.98 -1.29 -1.12
C THR A 33 -8.04 0.18 -0.69
N ILE A 34 -9.24 0.77 -0.67
CA ILE A 34 -9.46 2.23 -0.48
C ILE A 34 -8.79 2.79 0.79
N GLY A 35 -8.92 2.13 1.93
CA GLY A 35 -8.32 2.63 3.17
C GLY A 35 -6.80 2.61 3.15
N HIS A 36 -6.21 1.56 2.55
CA HIS A 36 -4.77 1.50 2.33
C HIS A 36 -4.30 2.59 1.35
N ALA A 37 -5.04 2.82 0.26
CA ALA A 37 -4.74 3.88 -0.71
C ALA A 37 -4.73 5.27 -0.04
N ILE A 38 -5.66 5.53 0.88
CA ILE A 38 -5.67 6.74 1.70
C ILE A 38 -4.39 6.84 2.54
N ILE A 39 -4.04 5.77 3.28
CA ILE A 39 -2.87 5.77 4.17
C ILE A 39 -1.57 5.93 3.38
N ILE A 40 -1.42 5.24 2.26
CA ILE A 40 -0.23 5.30 1.40
C ILE A 40 -0.05 6.71 0.83
N SER A 41 -1.09 7.26 0.22
CA SER A 41 -1.07 8.60 -0.36
C SER A 41 -0.74 9.66 0.69
N LEU A 42 -1.41 9.60 1.84
CA LEU A 42 -1.17 10.51 2.96
C LEU A 42 0.27 10.40 3.47
N SER A 43 0.77 9.17 3.65
CA SER A 43 2.14 8.92 4.14
C SER A 43 3.19 9.55 3.23
N LEU A 44 3.09 9.28 1.94
CA LEU A 44 4.04 9.76 0.95
C LEU A 44 4.03 11.29 0.86
N LEU A 45 2.85 11.92 0.87
CA LEU A 45 2.73 13.38 0.87
C LEU A 45 3.29 14.00 2.16
N ILE A 46 3.07 13.41 3.33
CA ILE A 46 3.65 13.88 4.60
C ILE A 46 5.18 13.76 4.57
N TYR A 47 5.72 12.74 3.91
CA TYR A 47 7.18 12.57 3.81
C TYR A 47 7.84 13.54 2.85
N GLN A 48 7.11 14.17 1.93
CA GLN A 48 7.57 15.26 1.07
C GLN A 48 8.89 14.97 0.32
N GLY A 49 9.01 13.78 -0.25
CA GLY A 49 10.22 13.39 -0.99
C GLY A 49 11.43 13.05 -0.11
N LYS A 50 11.25 12.81 1.17
CA LYS A 50 12.32 12.33 2.06
C LYS A 50 12.54 10.85 1.84
N ARG A 51 13.68 10.52 1.23
CA ARG A 51 14.09 9.15 0.91
C ARG A 51 14.04 8.23 2.13
N TRP A 52 13.70 6.98 1.90
CA TRP A 52 13.66 5.88 2.85
C TRP A 52 12.59 5.98 3.94
N ARG A 53 11.74 7.02 3.95
CA ARG A 53 10.70 7.18 4.98
C ARG A 53 9.55 6.21 4.77
N PHE A 54 9.11 6.06 3.55
CA PHE A 54 8.04 5.15 3.21
C PHE A 54 8.50 3.69 3.28
N PHE A 55 9.71 3.40 2.81
CA PHE A 55 10.36 2.10 3.00
C PHE A 55 10.41 1.71 4.48
N LEU A 56 10.92 2.58 5.37
CA LEU A 56 10.97 2.31 6.81
C LEU A 56 9.58 2.12 7.44
N GLN A 57 8.55 2.82 6.94
CA GLN A 57 7.16 2.58 7.34
C GLN A 57 6.73 1.14 7.00
N HIS A 58 7.10 0.64 5.81
CA HIS A 58 6.76 -0.71 5.38
C HIS A 58 7.57 -1.78 6.12
N VAL A 59 8.82 -1.50 6.48
CA VAL A 59 9.59 -2.37 7.38
C VAL A 59 8.90 -2.50 8.74
N LEU A 60 8.47 -1.38 9.34
CA LEU A 60 7.73 -1.40 10.60
C LEU A 60 6.39 -2.14 10.46
N PHE A 61 5.68 -1.93 9.37
CA PHE A 61 4.44 -2.65 9.08
C PHE A 61 4.70 -4.16 8.96
N ALA A 62 5.74 -4.56 8.23
CA ALA A 62 6.13 -5.96 8.09
C ALA A 62 6.44 -6.59 9.46
N ILE A 63 7.17 -5.88 10.34
CA ILE A 63 7.46 -6.34 11.70
C ILE A 63 6.18 -6.58 12.50
N LEU A 64 5.21 -5.66 12.43
CA LEU A 64 3.92 -5.79 13.12
C LEU A 64 3.11 -6.99 12.61
N VAL A 65 3.27 -7.35 11.35
CA VAL A 65 2.57 -8.48 10.70
C VAL A 65 3.17 -9.83 11.09
N ILE A 66 4.46 -9.90 11.47
CA ILE A 66 5.16 -11.17 11.78
C ILE A 66 4.40 -12.09 12.73
N PRO A 67 3.89 -11.65 13.90
CA PRO A 67 3.21 -12.53 14.84
C PRO A 67 1.76 -12.87 14.45
N THR A 68 1.31 -12.48 13.27
CA THR A 68 -0.09 -12.62 12.82
C THR A 68 -0.21 -13.59 11.64
N TYR A 69 -1.46 -13.92 11.27
CA TYR A 69 -1.76 -14.67 10.05
C TYR A 69 -1.85 -13.78 8.78
N LEU A 70 -1.53 -12.49 8.91
CA LEU A 70 -1.49 -11.60 7.76
C LEU A 70 -0.32 -11.98 6.83
N GLN A 71 -0.64 -12.27 5.58
CA GLN A 71 0.32 -12.65 4.53
C GLN A 71 1.21 -13.86 4.88
N GLY A 72 0.65 -14.89 5.48
CA GLY A 72 1.33 -16.13 5.79
C GLY A 72 1.09 -16.62 7.22
N THR A 73 1.75 -17.69 7.62
CA THR A 73 1.66 -18.22 9.00
C THR A 73 2.49 -17.34 9.96
N PRO A 74 2.10 -17.27 11.26
CA PRO A 74 2.89 -16.50 12.23
C PRO A 74 4.36 -16.89 12.23
N PHE A 75 5.24 -15.88 12.33
CA PHE A 75 6.71 -15.97 12.32
C PHE A 75 7.33 -16.45 11.00
N GLU A 76 6.55 -16.68 9.94
CA GLU A 76 7.07 -16.95 8.61
C GLU A 76 7.51 -15.62 7.96
N LEU A 77 8.80 -15.45 7.67
CA LEU A 77 9.34 -14.17 7.19
C LEU A 77 9.21 -14.01 5.67
N LEU A 78 9.35 -15.09 4.92
CA LEU A 78 9.43 -15.03 3.46
C LEU A 78 8.22 -14.34 2.80
N PRO A 79 6.95 -14.68 3.10
CA PRO A 79 5.81 -14.00 2.48
C PRO A 79 5.76 -12.50 2.78
N ARG A 80 6.32 -12.08 3.93
CA ARG A 80 6.29 -10.69 4.40
C ARG A 80 7.35 -9.80 3.77
N LEU A 81 8.38 -10.38 3.13
CA LEU A 81 9.35 -9.62 2.35
C LEU A 81 8.69 -8.85 1.20
N GLY A 82 7.57 -9.35 0.67
CA GLY A 82 6.77 -8.63 -0.31
C GLY A 82 6.37 -7.24 0.17
N ILE A 83 5.95 -7.09 1.44
CA ILE A 83 5.60 -5.80 2.06
C ILE A 83 6.79 -4.82 1.99
N VAL A 84 7.98 -5.31 2.31
CA VAL A 84 9.21 -4.51 2.29
C VAL A 84 9.57 -4.08 0.87
N MET A 85 9.42 -4.99 -0.10
CA MET A 85 9.66 -4.70 -1.53
C MET A 85 8.71 -3.64 -2.07
N HIS A 86 7.42 -3.69 -1.69
CA HIS A 86 6.45 -2.64 -2.04
C HIS A 86 6.87 -1.28 -1.47
N GLY A 87 7.37 -1.26 -0.22
CA GLY A 87 7.88 -0.05 0.41
C GLY A 87 9.07 0.56 -0.34
N ILE A 88 10.01 -0.27 -0.81
CA ILE A 88 11.16 0.17 -1.61
C ILE A 88 10.70 0.74 -2.95
N GLN A 89 9.86 0.01 -3.67
CA GLN A 89 9.37 0.39 -4.99
C GLN A 89 8.64 1.74 -4.94
N ALA A 90 7.69 1.90 -4.03
CA ALA A 90 6.93 3.13 -3.90
C ALA A 90 7.79 4.31 -3.41
N ASP A 91 8.75 4.07 -2.50
CA ASP A 91 9.66 5.12 -2.01
C ASP A 91 10.57 5.65 -3.13
N ILE A 92 11.14 4.76 -3.95
CA ILE A 92 11.97 5.14 -5.10
C ILE A 92 11.14 5.94 -6.11
N LEU A 93 9.99 5.40 -6.53
CA LEU A 93 9.16 6.06 -7.52
C LEU A 93 8.69 7.43 -7.06
N PHE A 94 8.12 7.51 -5.86
CA PHE A 94 7.62 8.77 -5.31
C PHE A 94 8.72 9.83 -5.23
N ASN A 95 9.88 9.48 -4.68
CA ASN A 95 10.99 10.42 -4.53
C ASN A 95 11.54 10.91 -5.88
N THR A 96 11.46 10.08 -6.90
CA THR A 96 11.91 10.46 -8.27
C THR A 96 11.00 11.50 -8.89
N ILE A 97 9.68 11.38 -8.69
CA ILE A 97 8.70 12.25 -9.38
C ILE A 97 8.14 13.38 -8.51
N TYR A 98 8.35 13.34 -7.19
CA TYR A 98 7.77 14.31 -6.24
C TYR A 98 8.08 15.75 -6.60
N GLY A 99 9.34 16.09 -6.89
CA GLY A 99 9.76 17.43 -7.26
C GLY A 99 9.01 17.97 -8.47
N PHE A 100 8.91 17.16 -9.51
CA PHE A 100 8.18 17.50 -10.74
C PHE A 100 6.72 17.89 -10.51
N PHE A 101 6.00 17.15 -9.68
CA PHE A 101 4.59 17.44 -9.38
C PHE A 101 4.44 18.59 -8.39
N LYS A 102 5.36 18.74 -7.43
CA LYS A 102 5.37 19.84 -6.45
C LYS A 102 5.56 21.20 -7.13
N GLU A 103 6.56 21.33 -8.01
CA GLU A 103 6.85 22.57 -8.75
C GLU A 103 5.70 23.02 -9.65
N ARG A 104 4.88 22.08 -10.11
CA ARG A 104 3.71 22.34 -10.96
C ARG A 104 2.40 22.50 -10.18
N ASN A 105 2.44 22.49 -8.84
CA ASN A 105 1.25 22.51 -7.99
C ASN A 105 0.25 21.37 -8.29
N LYS A 106 0.75 20.19 -8.68
CA LYS A 106 -0.04 19.02 -9.09
C LYS A 106 0.01 17.86 -8.08
N LEU A 107 0.19 18.14 -6.79
CA LEU A 107 0.29 17.10 -5.76
C LEU A 107 -0.97 16.22 -5.65
N VAL A 108 -2.15 16.72 -6.03
CA VAL A 108 -3.37 15.89 -6.11
C VAL A 108 -3.20 14.76 -7.13
N TRP A 109 -2.65 15.08 -8.31
CA TRP A 109 -2.41 14.08 -9.35
C TRP A 109 -1.33 13.09 -8.96
N LEU A 110 -0.29 13.56 -8.25
CA LEU A 110 0.72 12.67 -7.67
C LEU A 110 0.10 11.70 -6.68
N SER A 111 -0.75 12.17 -5.79
CA SER A 111 -1.43 11.35 -4.79
C SER A 111 -2.26 10.24 -5.43
N ILE A 112 -3.04 10.58 -6.44
CA ILE A 112 -3.86 9.63 -7.20
C ILE A 112 -2.97 8.65 -7.96
N PHE A 113 -1.98 9.15 -8.69
CA PHE A 113 -1.06 8.33 -9.48
C PHE A 113 -0.34 7.29 -8.63
N ILE A 114 0.23 7.72 -7.49
CA ILE A 114 1.00 6.81 -6.64
C ILE A 114 0.12 5.76 -5.95
N ALA A 115 -1.14 6.11 -5.61
CA ALA A 115 -2.07 5.15 -5.06
C ALA A 115 -2.42 4.07 -6.08
N VAL A 116 -2.76 4.47 -7.30
CA VAL A 116 -3.08 3.54 -8.40
C VAL A 116 -1.86 2.68 -8.74
N GLU A 117 -0.71 3.31 -8.92
CA GLU A 117 0.53 2.61 -9.26
C GLU A 117 0.91 1.58 -8.20
N PHE A 118 0.86 1.96 -6.91
CA PHE A 118 1.17 1.04 -5.82
C PHE A 118 0.30 -0.22 -5.88
N PHE A 119 -1.01 -0.07 -6.04
CA PHE A 119 -1.92 -1.20 -6.07
C PHE A 119 -1.98 -1.94 -7.40
N LEU A 120 -1.45 -1.37 -8.48
CA LEU A 120 -1.16 -2.11 -9.71
C LEU A 120 0.15 -2.90 -9.59
N ALA A 121 1.19 -2.33 -9.03
CA ALA A 121 2.50 -2.98 -8.93
C ALA A 121 2.56 -4.06 -7.83
N ALA A 122 1.94 -3.81 -6.68
CA ALA A 122 2.00 -4.71 -5.53
C ALA A 122 1.52 -6.14 -5.82
N PRO A 123 0.39 -6.38 -6.51
CA PRO A 123 -0.02 -7.73 -6.87
C PRO A 123 1.00 -8.48 -7.74
N PHE A 124 1.64 -7.79 -8.69
CA PHE A 124 2.65 -8.43 -9.56
C PHE A 124 3.94 -8.76 -8.79
N ILE A 125 4.36 -7.89 -7.88
CA ILE A 125 5.47 -8.17 -6.97
C ILE A 125 5.14 -9.39 -6.10
N ASN A 126 3.90 -9.49 -5.59
CA ASN A 126 3.46 -10.64 -4.81
C ASN A 126 3.40 -11.92 -5.65
N ILE A 127 2.89 -11.88 -6.87
CA ILE A 127 2.86 -13.04 -7.78
C ILE A 127 4.29 -13.56 -8.00
N LEU A 128 5.22 -12.66 -8.36
CA LEU A 128 6.62 -13.01 -8.58
C LEU A 128 7.21 -13.67 -7.32
N TRP A 129 6.96 -13.10 -6.15
CA TRP A 129 7.47 -13.59 -4.89
C TRP A 129 6.82 -14.92 -4.47
N PHE A 130 5.49 -15.01 -4.57
CA PHE A 130 4.74 -16.19 -4.17
C PHE A 130 4.96 -17.38 -5.11
N SER A 131 5.29 -17.14 -6.38
CA SER A 131 5.66 -18.21 -7.31
C SER A 131 6.91 -19.00 -6.89
N LEU A 132 7.75 -18.41 -6.03
CA LEU A 132 8.94 -19.08 -5.46
C LEU A 132 8.63 -19.92 -4.21
N ILE A 133 7.46 -19.69 -3.59
CA ILE A 133 7.15 -20.23 -2.25
C ILE A 133 5.95 -21.19 -2.31
N TYR A 134 4.93 -20.86 -3.11
CA TYR A 134 3.66 -21.59 -3.14
C TYR A 134 3.49 -22.46 -4.39
N PRO A 135 2.65 -23.52 -4.32
CA PRO A 135 2.36 -24.37 -5.46
C PRO A 135 1.75 -23.59 -6.63
N PRO A 136 1.99 -24.03 -7.90
CA PRO A 136 1.46 -23.37 -9.11
C PRO A 136 -0.05 -23.13 -9.09
N ALA A 137 -0.83 -24.10 -8.58
CA ALA A 137 -2.29 -23.99 -8.49
C ALA A 137 -2.73 -22.79 -7.61
N PHE A 138 -2.04 -22.53 -6.49
CA PHE A 138 -2.29 -21.36 -5.65
C PHE A 138 -1.95 -20.07 -6.38
N VAL A 139 -0.83 -20.02 -7.10
CA VAL A 139 -0.40 -18.86 -7.87
C VAL A 139 -1.37 -18.54 -8.99
N THR A 140 -1.88 -19.57 -9.71
CA THR A 140 -2.90 -19.39 -10.74
C THR A 140 -4.18 -18.78 -10.16
N LEU A 141 -4.69 -19.33 -9.05
CA LEU A 141 -5.88 -18.78 -8.38
C LEU A 141 -5.66 -17.33 -7.92
N LEU A 142 -4.46 -17.02 -7.44
CA LEU A 142 -4.07 -15.65 -7.07
C LEU A 142 -4.12 -14.70 -8.28
N ILE A 143 -3.56 -15.10 -9.41
CA ILE A 143 -3.57 -14.33 -10.66
C ILE A 143 -5.00 -14.08 -11.13
N ASP A 144 -5.83 -15.11 -11.21
CA ASP A 144 -7.21 -15.03 -11.65
C ASP A 144 -8.03 -14.07 -10.77
N THR A 145 -7.83 -14.16 -9.44
CA THR A 145 -8.49 -13.27 -8.48
C THR A 145 -8.04 -11.82 -8.65
N ILE A 146 -6.74 -11.59 -8.83
CA ILE A 146 -6.20 -10.23 -9.04
C ILE A 146 -6.77 -9.62 -10.32
N LEU A 147 -6.77 -10.38 -11.43
CA LEU A 147 -7.30 -9.90 -12.71
C LEU A 147 -8.79 -9.57 -12.62
N LEU A 148 -9.58 -10.40 -11.93
CA LEU A 148 -11.00 -10.18 -11.72
C LEU A 148 -11.26 -8.88 -10.90
N LEU A 149 -10.46 -8.63 -9.88
CA LEU A 149 -10.64 -7.50 -8.97
C LEU A 149 -9.95 -6.21 -9.44
N LEU A 150 -9.15 -6.27 -10.50
CA LEU A 150 -8.36 -5.12 -10.99
C LEU A 150 -9.20 -3.84 -11.21
N PRO A 151 -10.40 -3.89 -11.83
CA PRO A 151 -11.23 -2.69 -11.99
C PRO A 151 -11.64 -2.06 -10.66
N VAL A 152 -11.98 -2.88 -9.65
CA VAL A 152 -12.33 -2.43 -8.30
C VAL A 152 -11.13 -1.74 -7.65
N VAL A 153 -9.97 -2.39 -7.70
CA VAL A 153 -8.70 -1.87 -7.17
C VAL A 153 -8.36 -0.51 -7.76
N ILE A 154 -8.52 -0.34 -9.08
CA ILE A 154 -8.25 0.93 -9.74
C ILE A 154 -9.19 2.02 -9.21
N VAL A 155 -10.51 1.77 -9.17
CA VAL A 155 -11.50 2.75 -8.71
C VAL A 155 -11.24 3.12 -7.25
N GLU A 156 -11.05 2.15 -6.38
CA GLU A 156 -10.76 2.38 -4.96
C GLU A 156 -9.47 3.16 -4.74
N SER A 157 -8.42 2.86 -5.53
CA SER A 157 -7.14 3.56 -5.45
C SER A 157 -7.24 5.01 -5.92
N LEU A 158 -8.00 5.28 -6.99
CA LEU A 158 -8.30 6.65 -7.45
C LEU A 158 -8.98 7.46 -6.35
N VAL A 159 -10.05 6.91 -5.77
CA VAL A 159 -10.82 7.56 -4.69
C VAL A 159 -9.96 7.71 -3.44
N GLY A 160 -9.24 6.66 -3.04
CA GLY A 160 -8.35 6.67 -1.88
C GLY A 160 -7.22 7.70 -2.02
N GLY A 161 -6.61 7.80 -3.21
CA GLY A 161 -5.60 8.81 -3.51
C GLY A 161 -6.15 10.25 -3.37
N LEU A 162 -7.35 10.50 -3.88
CA LEU A 162 -8.01 11.80 -3.75
C LEU A 162 -8.34 12.14 -2.29
N ILE A 163 -8.88 11.19 -1.53
CA ILE A 163 -9.18 11.38 -0.10
C ILE A 163 -7.88 11.62 0.68
N GLY A 164 -6.83 10.83 0.44
CA GLY A 164 -5.52 10.98 1.07
C GLY A 164 -4.94 12.37 0.85
N TYR A 165 -5.07 12.92 -0.36
CA TYR A 165 -4.68 14.30 -0.65
C TYR A 165 -5.50 15.33 0.14
N LYS A 166 -6.82 15.17 0.22
CA LYS A 166 -7.68 16.09 1.00
C LYS A 166 -7.31 16.06 2.49
N ILE A 167 -7.05 14.89 3.05
CA ILE A 167 -6.58 14.77 4.43
C ILE A 167 -5.23 15.45 4.60
N TYR A 168 -4.29 15.24 3.66
CA TYR A 168 -3.00 15.93 3.68
C TYR A 168 -3.14 17.45 3.71
N GLN A 169 -4.05 18.02 2.91
CA GLN A 169 -4.32 19.46 2.93
C GLN A 169 -4.79 19.92 4.32
N ARG A 170 -5.72 19.20 4.94
CA ARG A 170 -6.20 19.51 6.30
C ARG A 170 -5.08 19.44 7.34
N VAL A 171 -4.25 18.40 7.28
CA VAL A 171 -3.09 18.22 8.17
C VAL A 171 -2.08 19.37 8.02
N LYS A 172 -1.91 19.88 6.79
CA LYS A 172 -1.08 21.03 6.49
C LYS A 172 -1.69 22.34 7.03
N GLU A 173 -3.00 22.57 6.82
CA GLU A 173 -3.73 23.75 7.33
C GLU A 173 -3.62 23.89 8.86
N VAL A 174 -3.67 22.78 9.60
CA VAL A 174 -3.50 22.80 11.07
C VAL A 174 -2.04 22.82 11.53
N GLY A 175 -1.09 22.99 10.62
CA GLY A 175 0.33 23.20 10.93
C GLY A 175 1.10 21.93 11.37
N LEU A 176 0.52 20.74 11.24
CA LEU A 176 1.18 19.47 11.59
C LEU A 176 2.25 19.07 10.55
N VAL A 177 2.15 19.58 9.33
CA VAL A 177 3.13 19.40 8.25
C VAL A 177 3.55 20.76 7.75
N LYS A 178 4.85 21.09 7.87
CA LYS A 178 5.43 22.32 7.35
C LYS A 178 5.96 22.11 5.94
N ASP A 179 5.75 23.09 5.05
CA ASP A 179 6.43 23.12 3.75
C ASP A 179 7.94 23.27 3.98
N LYS A 180 8.70 22.45 3.28
CA LYS A 180 10.15 22.58 3.17
C LYS A 180 10.50 23.04 1.77
#